data_849f758df4a2987a6cdadd46776a0874
#
_entry.id   849f758df4a2987a6cdadd46776a0874
#
_cell.length_a   1.000
_cell.length_b   1.000
_cell.length_c   1.000
_cell.angle_alpha   90.00
_cell.angle_beta   90.00
_cell.angle_gamma   90.00
#
_symmetry.space_group_name_H-M   'P 1'
#
loop_
_entity.id
_entity.type
_entity.pdbx_description
1 polymer ?
#
loop_
_entity_poly.entity_id
_entity_poly.type
_entity_poly.pdbx_seq_one_letter_code
_entity_poly.pdbx_strand_id
1 'polypeptide(L)'
;MLRRLQVCALSGLLVAATAGALAPAHAAAQEKDPKAEEKQKKKEEPPKRAGKGDQNVTAEGVAETVVLVYGSRPGLAQIRRTGVERGRITRTGQDGKPEEITYERTFKRGDTYEKDKIRFDQRLASLQYSLVLNDGRVTGILRGTPFTPKQEDVTSLMTDRVHGLDALLRYKESGATIKYNGKESQKGLDLWQLELTDKERRSTRYYISAKTGRVLWLEYEEDGTKYRRTFHDYRVVQGTLVPYRSVLYSGDRQVEESQVLTVTYGVKTEDSVFAAQSASTQP
;
A
#
# COMPACT_ATOMS: atom_id res chain seq x y z
N MET A 1 21.19 -0.12 -40.29
CA MET A 1 20.04 -0.53 -41.13
C MET A 1 18.76 -0.38 -40.32
N LEU A 2 18.00 0.65 -40.64
CA LEU A 2 16.71 0.96 -40.04
C LEU A 2 15.63 -0.01 -40.57
N ARG A 3 14.77 -0.52 -39.70
CA ARG A 3 13.42 -0.91 -40.10
C ARG A 3 12.41 -0.38 -39.07
N ARG A 4 11.75 0.67 -39.52
CA ARG A 4 10.48 1.17 -39.00
C ARG A 4 9.41 0.17 -39.40
N LEU A 5 8.48 -0.16 -38.52
CA LEU A 5 7.20 -0.77 -38.89
C LEU A 5 6.08 0.11 -38.35
N GLN A 6 5.23 0.45 -39.31
CA GLN A 6 4.14 1.40 -39.27
C GLN A 6 2.92 0.84 -38.55
N VAL A 7 2.27 1.80 -37.91
CA VAL A 7 0.91 1.74 -37.37
C VAL A 7 -0.09 1.59 -38.51
N CYS A 8 -1.03 0.65 -38.43
CA CYS A 8 -2.25 0.66 -39.22
C CYS A 8 -3.44 0.94 -38.32
N ALA A 9 -3.96 2.16 -38.48
CA ALA A 9 -5.31 2.54 -38.07
C ALA A 9 -6.32 1.97 -39.07
N LEU A 10 -7.38 1.37 -38.57
CA LEU A 10 -8.57 1.08 -39.40
C LEU A 10 -9.79 1.70 -38.73
N SER A 11 -10.25 2.76 -39.39
CA SER A 11 -11.56 3.39 -39.22
C SER A 11 -12.59 2.56 -39.99
N GLY A 12 -13.76 2.36 -39.44
CA GLY A 12 -14.92 1.76 -40.14
C GLY A 12 -16.21 2.25 -39.51
N LEU A 13 -16.73 3.10 -40.12
CA LEU A 13 -17.93 3.80 -40.57
C LEU A 13 -19.26 3.07 -40.22
N LEU A 14 -20.10 3.81 -39.56
CA LEU A 14 -21.52 4.14 -39.66
C LEU A 14 -22.41 3.33 -40.64
N VAL A 15 -23.54 2.82 -40.12
CA VAL A 15 -24.82 2.79 -40.88
C VAL A 15 -25.97 3.10 -39.91
N ALA A 16 -26.70 4.15 -40.28
CA ALA A 16 -27.99 4.55 -39.74
C ALA A 16 -29.11 3.87 -40.54
N ALA A 17 -30.16 3.49 -39.89
CA ALA A 17 -31.45 3.23 -40.54
C ALA A 17 -32.61 3.64 -39.67
N THR A 18 -33.36 4.46 -40.20
CA THR A 18 -34.57 5.22 -39.95
C THR A 18 -35.87 4.40 -40.01
N ALA A 19 -36.89 5.00 -39.48
CA ALA A 19 -38.33 4.90 -39.72
C ALA A 19 -39.09 4.29 -38.53
N GLY A 20 -40.10 4.88 -37.95
CA GLY A 20 -41.03 5.86 -38.40
C GLY A 20 -42.41 5.57 -37.80
N ALA A 21 -43.04 6.62 -37.42
CA ALA A 21 -44.44 6.90 -37.57
C ALA A 21 -45.42 6.74 -36.35
N LEU A 22 -46.00 7.88 -36.08
CA LEU A 22 -47.40 8.27 -35.87
C LEU A 22 -48.00 8.20 -34.45
N ALA A 23 -48.25 9.43 -34.03
CA ALA A 23 -49.22 9.81 -32.99
C ALA A 23 -50.68 9.58 -33.46
N PRO A 24 -51.67 9.70 -32.55
CA PRO A 24 -52.34 10.99 -32.47
C PRO A 24 -52.65 11.54 -31.08
N ALA A 25 -52.88 12.82 -31.09
CA ALA A 25 -53.25 13.71 -30.03
C ALA A 25 -54.65 13.40 -29.40
N HIS A 26 -54.79 13.72 -28.12
CA HIS A 26 -56.02 14.28 -27.59
C HIS A 26 -55.68 15.36 -26.57
N ALA A 27 -56.16 16.53 -26.89
CA ALA A 27 -56.17 17.71 -26.04
C ALA A 27 -57.25 17.61 -24.98
N ALA A 28 -56.96 18.01 -23.75
CA ALA A 28 -57.93 18.60 -22.84
C ALA A 28 -57.19 19.61 -21.97
N ALA A 29 -57.63 20.85 -22.10
CA ALA A 29 -57.23 21.98 -21.28
C ALA A 29 -57.98 21.97 -19.95
N GLN A 30 -57.33 22.49 -18.94
CA GLN A 30 -57.84 23.23 -17.76
C GLN A 30 -56.78 23.12 -16.66
N GLU A 31 -56.39 24.06 -15.93
CA GLU A 31 -56.80 25.38 -15.50
C GLU A 31 -55.68 25.82 -14.51
N LYS A 32 -55.36 27.06 -14.50
CA LYS A 32 -54.34 27.69 -13.66
C LYS A 32 -54.82 27.74 -12.21
N ASP A 33 -53.93 27.42 -11.28
CA ASP A 33 -53.89 28.10 -10.00
C ASP A 33 -52.46 28.28 -9.50
N PRO A 34 -52.07 29.48 -9.08
CA PRO A 34 -50.71 29.80 -8.68
C PRO A 34 -50.63 29.83 -7.18
N LYS A 35 -49.82 29.00 -6.57
CA LYS A 35 -49.14 29.27 -5.29
C LYS A 35 -48.53 27.98 -4.72
N ALA A 36 -47.21 27.92 -4.78
CA ALA A 36 -46.37 27.68 -3.61
C ALA A 36 -44.95 27.42 -4.11
N GLU A 37 -44.19 28.49 -4.33
CA GLU A 37 -42.72 28.42 -4.25
C GLU A 37 -42.36 28.03 -2.82
N GLU A 38 -42.22 26.76 -2.53
CA GLU A 38 -41.57 26.29 -1.32
C GLU A 38 -40.09 26.12 -1.61
N LYS A 39 -39.32 27.16 -1.32
CA LYS A 39 -37.87 27.16 -1.24
C LYS A 39 -37.44 26.04 -0.29
N GLN A 40 -37.10 24.88 -0.79
CA GLN A 40 -36.28 23.92 -0.05
C GLN A 40 -34.90 24.52 0.17
N LYS A 41 -34.76 25.27 1.25
CA LYS A 41 -33.45 25.57 1.85
C LYS A 41 -32.84 24.24 2.24
N LYS A 42 -31.89 23.76 1.42
CA LYS A 42 -30.92 22.73 1.79
C LYS A 42 -30.26 23.20 3.08
N LYS A 43 -30.69 22.64 4.20
CA LYS A 43 -30.07 22.85 5.50
C LYS A 43 -28.68 22.26 5.41
N GLU A 44 -27.66 23.08 5.18
CA GLU A 44 -26.27 22.70 5.43
C GLU A 44 -26.18 22.37 6.92
N GLU A 45 -25.96 21.07 7.22
CA GLU A 45 -25.60 20.66 8.58
C GLU A 45 -24.31 21.41 8.95
N PRO A 46 -24.30 22.10 10.08
CA PRO A 46 -23.07 22.75 10.54
C PRO A 46 -22.01 21.65 10.79
N PRO A 47 -20.71 21.93 10.52
CA PRO A 47 -19.64 20.97 10.75
C PRO A 47 -19.72 20.51 12.21
N LYS A 48 -19.82 19.19 12.42
CA LYS A 48 -19.84 18.59 13.76
C LYS A 48 -18.61 19.09 14.52
N ARG A 49 -18.81 19.88 15.55
CA ARG A 49 -17.78 20.36 16.45
C ARG A 49 -16.99 19.17 16.96
N ALA A 50 -15.68 19.20 16.76
CA ALA A 50 -14.74 18.27 17.40
C ALA A 50 -15.06 18.22 18.90
N GLY A 51 -15.30 17.02 19.41
CA GLY A 51 -15.61 16.82 20.81
C GLY A 51 -14.47 17.29 21.70
N LYS A 52 -14.79 17.82 22.88
CA LYS A 52 -13.85 18.36 23.88
C LYS A 52 -12.71 17.40 24.32
N GLY A 53 -12.65 16.17 23.79
CA GLY A 53 -11.63 15.16 24.08
C GLY A 53 -10.37 15.22 23.20
N ASP A 54 -10.36 16.01 22.11
CA ASP A 54 -9.26 15.98 21.12
C ASP A 54 -8.17 17.03 21.37
N GLN A 55 -8.31 17.89 22.38
CA GLN A 55 -7.39 19.02 22.59
C GLN A 55 -5.96 18.64 23.01
N ASN A 56 -5.68 17.36 23.33
CA ASN A 56 -4.37 16.88 23.77
C ASN A 56 -3.77 15.78 22.88
N VAL A 57 -4.37 15.45 21.72
CA VAL A 57 -3.84 14.41 20.82
C VAL A 57 -2.78 15.02 19.91
N THR A 58 -1.54 14.58 20.06
CA THR A 58 -0.42 15.03 19.23
C THR A 58 -0.05 13.94 18.21
N ALA A 59 0.62 14.35 17.12
CA ALA A 59 1.12 13.40 16.11
C ALA A 59 2.05 12.35 16.75
N GLU A 60 2.97 12.80 17.61
CA GLU A 60 3.89 11.92 18.33
C GLU A 60 3.15 11.00 19.28
N GLY A 61 2.15 11.47 20.00
CA GLY A 61 1.34 10.67 20.92
C GLY A 61 0.63 9.54 20.19
N VAL A 62 0.05 9.80 19.02
CA VAL A 62 -0.57 8.79 18.17
C VAL A 62 0.46 7.81 17.63
N ALA A 63 1.58 8.29 17.09
CA ALA A 63 2.63 7.41 16.55
C ALA A 63 3.24 6.52 17.64
N GLU A 64 3.56 7.06 18.83
CA GLU A 64 4.10 6.26 19.93
C GLU A 64 3.08 5.25 20.47
N THR A 65 1.78 5.58 20.45
CA THR A 65 0.72 4.60 20.76
C THR A 65 0.75 3.43 19.78
N VAL A 66 0.88 3.69 18.49
CA VAL A 66 1.05 2.63 17.47
C VAL A 66 2.30 1.82 17.76
N VAL A 67 3.45 2.46 17.95
CA VAL A 67 4.72 1.77 18.25
C VAL A 67 4.60 0.87 19.48
N LEU A 68 3.93 1.36 20.55
CA LEU A 68 3.69 0.58 21.77
C LEU A 68 2.83 -0.67 21.48
N VAL A 69 1.74 -0.51 20.75
CA VAL A 69 0.83 -1.61 20.39
C VAL A 69 1.53 -2.68 19.54
N TYR A 70 2.44 -2.26 18.66
CA TYR A 70 3.18 -3.19 17.79
C TYR A 70 4.40 -3.85 18.47
N GLY A 71 4.75 -3.51 19.72
CA GLY A 71 5.79 -4.21 20.48
C GLY A 71 6.76 -3.29 21.23
N SER A 72 6.44 -2.00 21.36
CA SER A 72 7.28 -0.94 21.92
C SER A 72 8.56 -0.68 21.10
N ARG A 73 9.13 0.50 21.23
CA ARG A 73 10.32 0.89 20.46
C ARG A 73 11.54 0.01 20.79
N PRO A 74 11.89 -0.22 22.09
CA PRO A 74 12.99 -1.11 22.43
C PRO A 74 12.74 -2.56 21.97
N GLY A 75 11.51 -3.07 22.17
CA GLY A 75 11.13 -4.42 21.75
C GLY A 75 11.25 -4.61 20.23
N LEU A 76 10.73 -3.66 19.43
CA LEU A 76 10.86 -3.70 17.99
C LEU A 76 12.32 -3.63 17.53
N ALA A 77 13.15 -2.78 18.14
CA ALA A 77 14.56 -2.65 17.79
C ALA A 77 15.35 -3.93 18.11
N GLN A 78 15.03 -4.59 19.22
CA GLN A 78 15.72 -5.82 19.64
C GLN A 78 15.19 -7.04 18.87
N ILE A 79 13.87 -7.24 18.84
CA ILE A 79 13.24 -8.46 18.31
C ILE A 79 13.30 -8.47 16.79
N ARG A 80 12.92 -7.35 16.14
CA ARG A 80 12.87 -7.24 14.67
C ARG A 80 14.19 -6.77 14.05
N ARG A 81 15.32 -7.02 14.71
CA ARG A 81 16.63 -6.68 14.13
C ARG A 81 16.95 -7.52 12.90
N THR A 82 16.60 -8.80 12.96
CA THR A 82 16.69 -9.74 11.85
C THR A 82 15.44 -10.58 11.79
N GLY A 83 15.10 -11.13 10.64
CA GLY A 83 13.96 -12.02 10.54
C GLY A 83 13.83 -12.66 9.19
N VAL A 84 13.01 -13.71 9.17
CA VAL A 84 12.57 -14.42 7.98
C VAL A 84 11.05 -14.48 7.99
N GLU A 85 10.45 -14.02 6.92
CA GLU A 85 9.01 -14.08 6.69
C GLU A 85 8.75 -14.89 5.42
N ARG A 86 7.79 -15.81 5.47
CA ARG A 86 7.32 -16.58 4.32
C ARG A 86 5.86 -16.35 4.11
N GLY A 87 5.45 -16.28 2.86
CA GLY A 87 4.06 -16.02 2.54
C GLY A 87 3.72 -16.27 1.09
N ARG A 88 2.53 -15.79 0.73
CA ARG A 88 2.03 -15.78 -0.63
C ARG A 88 1.55 -14.39 -0.98
N ILE A 89 1.72 -14.04 -2.25
CA ILE A 89 1.15 -12.85 -2.87
C ILE A 89 0.30 -13.33 -4.03
N THR A 90 -0.95 -12.88 -4.08
CA THR A 90 -1.81 -13.02 -5.25
C THR A 90 -1.99 -11.64 -5.84
N ARG A 91 -1.60 -11.44 -7.08
CA ARG A 91 -1.74 -10.17 -7.78
C ARG A 91 -2.38 -10.36 -9.16
N THR A 92 -2.88 -9.29 -9.74
CA THR A 92 -3.32 -9.31 -11.14
C THR A 92 -2.08 -9.24 -12.04
N GLY A 93 -1.83 -10.29 -12.81
CA GLY A 93 -0.74 -10.34 -13.78
C GLY A 93 -0.94 -9.38 -14.96
N GLN A 94 0.08 -9.23 -15.80
CA GLN A 94 0.03 -8.35 -16.97
C GLN A 94 -1.04 -8.75 -17.99
N ASP A 95 -1.38 -10.04 -18.04
CA ASP A 95 -2.46 -10.58 -18.88
C ASP A 95 -3.87 -10.46 -18.25
N GLY A 96 -3.98 -9.79 -17.11
CA GLY A 96 -5.22 -9.62 -16.34
C GLY A 96 -5.63 -10.85 -15.52
N LYS A 97 -4.85 -11.94 -15.54
CA LYS A 97 -5.13 -13.12 -14.75
C LYS A 97 -4.50 -13.05 -13.37
N PRO A 98 -5.05 -13.77 -12.37
CA PRO A 98 -4.41 -13.89 -11.07
C PRO A 98 -3.08 -14.64 -11.19
N GLU A 99 -2.03 -14.06 -10.65
CA GLU A 99 -0.71 -14.64 -10.50
C GLU A 99 -0.44 -14.91 -9.03
N GLU A 100 -0.05 -16.14 -8.68
CA GLU A 100 0.35 -16.51 -7.33
C GLU A 100 1.87 -16.57 -7.23
N ILE A 101 2.42 -15.92 -6.22
CA ILE A 101 3.84 -15.86 -5.90
C ILE A 101 4.03 -16.37 -4.48
N THR A 102 4.80 -17.42 -4.29
CA THR A 102 5.30 -17.74 -2.95
C THR A 102 6.60 -17.00 -2.70
N TYR A 103 6.79 -16.49 -1.49
CA TYR A 103 7.97 -15.72 -1.18
C TYR A 103 8.61 -16.11 0.15
N GLU A 104 9.91 -15.84 0.23
CA GLU A 104 10.65 -15.74 1.48
C GLU A 104 11.36 -14.38 1.51
N ARG A 105 11.11 -13.62 2.56
CA ARG A 105 11.75 -12.33 2.82
C ARG A 105 12.68 -12.46 4.02
N THR A 106 13.98 -12.40 3.79
CA THR A 106 15.00 -12.30 4.84
C THR A 106 15.40 -10.85 4.97
N PHE A 107 15.49 -10.34 6.20
CA PHE A 107 15.90 -8.97 6.42
C PHE A 107 16.87 -8.85 7.61
N LYS A 108 17.70 -7.80 7.53
CA LYS A 108 18.59 -7.36 8.61
C LYS A 108 18.54 -5.85 8.68
N ARG A 109 18.10 -5.31 9.82
CA ARG A 109 18.08 -3.87 10.06
C ARG A 109 19.51 -3.37 10.29
N GLY A 110 19.87 -2.29 9.59
CA GLY A 110 21.12 -1.55 9.79
C GLY A 110 21.02 -0.58 10.97
N ASP A 111 22.12 0.10 11.24
CA ASP A 111 22.18 1.16 12.24
C ASP A 111 21.37 2.40 11.83
N THR A 112 21.15 2.58 10.54
CA THR A 112 20.22 3.56 9.96
C THR A 112 19.26 2.88 9.01
N TYR A 113 18.13 3.55 8.72
CA TYR A 113 17.11 3.03 7.83
C TYR A 113 17.63 2.72 6.42
N GLU A 114 18.57 3.52 5.93
CA GLU A 114 19.20 3.37 4.61
C GLU A 114 20.10 2.13 4.52
N LYS A 115 20.69 1.71 5.65
CA LYS A 115 21.58 0.54 5.74
C LYS A 115 20.85 -0.80 5.96
N ASP A 116 19.54 -0.79 5.95
CA ASP A 116 18.78 -2.02 6.01
C ASP A 116 19.08 -2.90 4.81
N LYS A 117 19.14 -4.21 5.06
CA LYS A 117 19.33 -5.23 4.03
C LYS A 117 18.09 -6.08 3.92
N ILE A 118 17.63 -6.33 2.71
CA ILE A 118 16.47 -7.18 2.44
C ILE A 118 16.81 -8.09 1.29
N ARG A 119 16.53 -9.38 1.45
CA ARG A 119 16.50 -10.34 0.38
C ARG A 119 15.07 -10.85 0.24
N PHE A 120 14.51 -10.76 -0.94
CA PHE A 120 13.17 -11.15 -1.28
C PHE A 120 13.20 -12.21 -2.37
N ASP A 121 13.15 -13.48 -1.96
CA ASP A 121 13.13 -14.63 -2.84
C ASP A 121 11.70 -14.88 -3.29
N GLN A 122 11.46 -14.93 -4.60
CA GLN A 122 10.14 -15.08 -5.19
C GLN A 122 10.11 -16.31 -6.09
N ARG A 123 9.04 -17.09 -5.96
CA ARG A 123 8.77 -18.24 -6.83
C ARG A 123 7.39 -18.06 -7.46
N LEU A 124 7.40 -17.95 -8.78
CA LEU A 124 6.25 -17.98 -9.67
C LEU A 124 6.15 -19.39 -10.29
N ALA A 125 5.09 -19.66 -11.04
CA ALA A 125 4.87 -20.97 -11.67
C ALA A 125 6.05 -21.42 -12.57
N SER A 126 6.69 -20.48 -13.29
CA SER A 126 7.76 -20.77 -14.26
C SER A 126 9.09 -20.11 -13.96
N LEU A 127 9.16 -19.28 -12.92
CA LEU A 127 10.32 -18.45 -12.63
C LEU A 127 10.58 -18.36 -11.14
N GLN A 128 11.84 -18.48 -10.75
CA GLN A 128 12.30 -18.19 -9.39
C GLN A 128 13.47 -17.21 -9.48
N TYR A 129 13.38 -16.09 -8.74
CA TYR A 129 14.44 -15.08 -8.66
C TYR A 129 14.40 -14.39 -7.30
N SER A 130 15.47 -13.67 -7.00
CA SER A 130 15.58 -12.90 -5.78
C SER A 130 15.81 -11.43 -6.11
N LEU A 131 15.24 -10.54 -5.30
CA LEU A 131 15.61 -9.14 -5.24
C LEU A 131 16.39 -8.90 -3.96
N VAL A 132 17.52 -8.26 -4.04
CA VAL A 132 18.38 -7.95 -2.89
C VAL A 132 18.57 -6.46 -2.80
N LEU A 133 18.04 -5.87 -1.72
CA LEU A 133 18.36 -4.50 -1.31
C LEU A 133 19.57 -4.55 -0.38
N ASN A 134 20.63 -3.89 -0.76
CA ASN A 134 21.84 -3.71 0.05
C ASN A 134 22.48 -2.37 -0.30
N ASP A 135 22.88 -1.59 0.71
CA ASP A 135 23.44 -0.24 0.56
C ASP A 135 22.60 0.67 -0.37
N GLY A 136 21.26 0.61 -0.21
CA GLY A 136 20.31 1.41 -0.96
C GLY A 136 20.12 1.00 -2.43
N ARG A 137 20.76 -0.06 -2.90
CA ARG A 137 20.66 -0.56 -4.28
C ARG A 137 19.90 -1.89 -4.31
N VAL A 138 19.05 -2.04 -5.32
CA VAL A 138 18.36 -3.30 -5.59
C VAL A 138 19.03 -4.04 -6.74
N THR A 139 19.42 -5.26 -6.48
CA THR A 139 20.01 -6.17 -7.48
C THR A 139 19.12 -7.41 -7.60
N GLY A 140 18.89 -7.86 -8.83
CA GLY A 140 18.23 -9.14 -9.09
C GLY A 140 19.23 -10.30 -9.09
N ILE A 141 18.81 -11.47 -8.65
CA ILE A 141 19.59 -12.72 -8.73
C ILE A 141 18.71 -13.81 -9.36
N LEU A 142 19.15 -14.34 -10.48
CA LEU A 142 18.50 -15.45 -11.16
C LEU A 142 19.49 -16.63 -11.26
N ARG A 143 19.17 -17.77 -10.62
CA ARG A 143 20.03 -18.96 -10.58
C ARG A 143 21.48 -18.67 -10.16
N GLY A 144 21.64 -17.78 -9.16
CA GLY A 144 22.95 -17.37 -8.67
C GLY A 144 23.66 -16.27 -9.49
N THR A 145 23.12 -15.90 -10.65
CA THR A 145 23.71 -14.85 -11.51
C THR A 145 23.02 -13.52 -11.27
N PRO A 146 23.76 -12.42 -10.97
CA PRO A 146 23.21 -11.09 -10.87
C PRO A 146 22.61 -10.60 -12.19
N PHE A 147 21.48 -9.89 -12.10
CA PHE A 147 20.88 -9.18 -13.23
C PHE A 147 20.30 -7.84 -12.77
N THR A 148 20.07 -6.93 -13.70
CA THR A 148 19.36 -5.69 -13.42
C THR A 148 17.85 -5.98 -13.42
N PRO A 149 17.15 -5.86 -12.27
CA PRO A 149 15.72 -6.12 -12.22
C PRO A 149 14.93 -5.07 -13.02
N LYS A 150 13.71 -5.40 -13.39
CA LYS A 150 12.80 -4.43 -14.00
C LYS A 150 12.48 -3.31 -13.00
N GLN A 151 12.26 -2.11 -13.51
CA GLN A 151 11.92 -0.97 -12.65
C GLN A 151 10.66 -1.22 -11.82
N GLU A 152 9.68 -1.93 -12.35
CA GLU A 152 8.46 -2.32 -11.65
C GLU A 152 8.75 -3.13 -10.37
N ASP A 153 9.67 -4.11 -10.45
CA ASP A 153 10.04 -4.96 -9.31
C ASP A 153 10.80 -4.14 -8.25
N VAL A 154 11.68 -3.23 -8.70
CA VAL A 154 12.41 -2.31 -7.81
C VAL A 154 11.42 -1.38 -7.11
N THR A 155 10.51 -0.77 -7.86
CA THR A 155 9.48 0.13 -7.32
C THR A 155 8.61 -0.60 -6.31
N SER A 156 8.11 -1.80 -6.62
CA SER A 156 7.29 -2.59 -5.71
C SER A 156 7.99 -2.85 -4.37
N LEU A 157 9.26 -3.30 -4.40
CA LEU A 157 10.06 -3.52 -3.18
C LEU A 157 10.27 -2.22 -2.38
N MET A 158 10.53 -1.12 -3.06
CA MET A 158 10.79 0.17 -2.42
C MET A 158 9.50 0.81 -1.90
N THR A 159 8.37 0.65 -2.60
CA THR A 159 7.05 1.14 -2.17
C THR A 159 6.63 0.53 -0.84
N ASP A 160 6.80 -0.76 -0.65
CA ASP A 160 6.53 -1.43 0.63
C ASP A 160 7.41 -0.87 1.77
N ARG A 161 8.65 -0.51 1.46
CA ARG A 161 9.56 0.11 2.42
C ARG A 161 9.16 1.55 2.77
N VAL A 162 8.77 2.35 1.77
CA VAL A 162 8.43 3.78 1.93
C VAL A 162 7.06 3.97 2.56
N HIS A 163 6.07 3.22 2.07
CA HIS A 163 4.66 3.39 2.42
C HIS A 163 4.13 2.28 3.35
N GLY A 164 4.98 1.30 3.71
CA GLY A 164 4.57 0.19 4.57
C GLY A 164 4.40 0.58 6.04
N LEU A 165 3.98 -0.39 6.83
CA LEU A 165 3.80 -0.25 8.27
C LEU A 165 5.12 0.07 8.98
N ASP A 166 6.23 -0.53 8.54
CA ASP A 166 7.56 -0.30 9.14
C ASP A 166 8.03 1.16 9.01
N ALA A 167 7.60 1.89 7.98
CA ALA A 167 7.90 3.31 7.84
C ALA A 167 7.34 4.12 9.02
N LEU A 168 6.10 3.84 9.45
CA LEU A 168 5.52 4.47 10.63
C LEU A 168 6.19 4.00 11.91
N LEU A 169 6.43 2.70 12.08
CA LEU A 169 7.04 2.16 13.30
C LEU A 169 8.46 2.69 13.53
N ARG A 170 9.14 3.10 12.45
CA ARG A 170 10.53 3.57 12.45
C ARG A 170 10.69 5.02 11.98
N TYR A 171 9.64 5.84 12.05
CA TYR A 171 9.65 7.21 11.51
C TYR A 171 10.79 8.07 12.06
N LYS A 172 11.18 7.88 13.33
CA LYS A 172 12.33 8.60 13.93
C LYS A 172 13.67 8.20 13.31
N GLU A 173 13.82 6.93 12.95
CA GLU A 173 15.05 6.40 12.36
C GLU A 173 15.21 6.85 10.90
N SER A 174 14.12 6.94 10.16
CA SER A 174 14.13 7.42 8.77
C SER A 174 14.22 8.94 8.65
N GLY A 175 14.01 9.68 9.75
CA GLY A 175 13.96 11.15 9.75
C GLY A 175 12.71 11.69 9.06
N ALA A 176 11.66 10.88 8.96
CA ALA A 176 10.37 11.32 8.45
C ALA A 176 9.68 12.28 9.42
N THR A 177 8.88 13.19 8.88
CA THR A 177 8.00 14.06 9.65
C THR A 177 6.61 13.46 9.77
N ILE A 178 5.93 13.73 10.87
CA ILE A 178 4.57 13.25 11.11
C ILE A 178 3.64 14.42 11.43
N LYS A 179 2.39 14.30 10.95
CA LYS A 179 1.34 15.30 11.18
C LYS A 179 0.04 14.59 11.57
N TYR A 180 -0.58 15.05 12.65
CA TYR A 180 -1.92 14.61 13.03
C TYR A 180 -2.97 15.39 12.25
N ASN A 181 -3.79 14.71 11.46
CA ASN A 181 -4.84 15.31 10.63
C ASN A 181 -6.24 15.27 11.28
N GLY A 182 -6.30 14.80 12.54
CA GLY A 182 -7.55 14.77 13.30
C GLY A 182 -8.10 13.38 13.53
N LYS A 183 -9.30 13.34 14.11
CA LYS A 183 -10.09 12.13 14.36
C LYS A 183 -11.32 12.13 13.48
N GLU A 184 -11.63 11.00 12.88
CA GLU A 184 -12.87 10.80 12.14
C GLU A 184 -13.61 9.53 12.63
N SER A 185 -14.92 9.50 12.40
CA SER A 185 -15.70 8.29 12.60
C SER A 185 -16.18 7.76 11.25
N GLN A 186 -15.76 6.55 10.90
CA GLN A 186 -16.15 5.90 9.66
C GLN A 186 -16.70 4.51 9.95
N LYS A 187 -17.95 4.24 9.49
CA LYS A 187 -18.62 2.94 9.68
C LYS A 187 -18.64 2.46 11.15
N GLY A 188 -18.79 3.39 12.11
CA GLY A 188 -18.80 3.09 13.53
C GLY A 188 -17.42 2.87 14.17
N LEU A 189 -16.35 3.11 13.42
CA LEU A 189 -14.97 3.09 13.92
C LEU A 189 -14.47 4.50 14.13
N ASP A 190 -13.94 4.78 15.30
CA ASP A 190 -13.20 5.99 15.59
C ASP A 190 -11.75 5.83 15.16
N LEU A 191 -11.28 6.71 14.31
CA LEU A 191 -9.98 6.62 13.65
C LEU A 191 -9.16 7.89 13.90
N TRP A 192 -7.92 7.74 14.25
CA TRP A 192 -6.91 8.78 14.14
C TRP A 192 -6.31 8.77 12.74
N GLN A 193 -6.18 9.94 12.14
CA GLN A 193 -5.46 10.12 10.89
C GLN A 193 -4.07 10.70 11.15
N LEU A 194 -3.05 9.96 10.77
CA LEU A 194 -1.66 10.37 10.88
C LEU A 194 -1.02 10.38 9.48
N GLU A 195 -0.43 11.49 9.10
CA GLU A 195 0.31 11.62 7.86
C GLU A 195 1.81 11.59 8.16
N LEU A 196 2.52 10.72 7.46
CA LEU A 196 3.97 10.61 7.50
C LEU A 196 4.51 11.10 6.17
N THR A 197 5.49 12.00 6.19
CA THR A 197 6.20 12.50 5.01
C THR A 197 7.68 12.20 5.16
N ASP A 198 8.23 11.48 4.19
CA ASP A 198 9.66 11.13 4.18
C ASP A 198 10.56 12.28 3.69
N LYS A 199 11.87 12.05 3.62
CA LYS A 199 12.86 13.03 3.17
C LYS A 199 12.71 13.43 1.71
N GLU A 200 12.17 12.55 0.88
CA GLU A 200 11.87 12.78 -0.54
C GLU A 200 10.48 13.38 -0.77
N ARG A 201 9.79 13.79 0.30
CA ARG A 201 8.45 14.39 0.30
C ARG A 201 7.33 13.45 -0.16
N ARG A 202 7.53 12.13 -0.12
CA ARG A 202 6.47 11.16 -0.34
C ARG A 202 5.64 11.04 0.92
N SER A 203 4.33 11.10 0.78
CA SER A 203 3.41 11.10 1.92
C SER A 203 2.60 9.81 1.99
N THR A 204 2.40 9.34 3.21
CA THR A 204 1.54 8.20 3.53
C THR A 204 0.58 8.59 4.64
N ARG A 205 -0.70 8.39 4.43
CA ARG A 205 -1.73 8.62 5.44
C ARG A 205 -2.13 7.30 6.08
N TYR A 206 -1.98 7.22 7.40
CA TYR A 206 -2.34 6.05 8.21
C TYR A 206 -3.66 6.30 8.93
N TYR A 207 -4.53 5.31 8.89
CA TYR A 207 -5.81 5.29 9.59
C TYR A 207 -5.72 4.28 10.72
N ILE A 208 -5.78 4.80 11.94
CA ILE A 208 -5.44 4.09 13.16
C ILE A 208 -6.68 4.01 14.03
N SER A 209 -7.06 2.82 14.46
CA SER A 209 -8.16 2.64 15.40
C SER A 209 -7.86 3.36 16.72
N ALA A 210 -8.66 4.35 17.08
CA ALA A 210 -8.53 5.06 18.35
C ALA A 210 -8.77 4.15 19.57
N LYS A 211 -9.50 3.05 19.38
CA LYS A 211 -9.79 2.06 20.42
C LYS A 211 -8.63 1.10 20.67
N THR A 212 -7.90 0.70 19.62
CA THR A 212 -6.91 -0.39 19.72
C THR A 212 -5.49 0.03 19.37
N GLY A 213 -5.27 1.22 18.83
CA GLY A 213 -3.97 1.68 18.33
C GLY A 213 -3.46 0.92 17.10
N ARG A 214 -4.29 0.06 16.48
CA ARG A 214 -3.90 -0.70 15.29
C ARG A 214 -4.08 0.15 14.04
N VAL A 215 -3.13 0.09 13.12
CA VAL A 215 -3.28 0.66 11.77
C VAL A 215 -4.22 -0.24 11.00
N LEU A 216 -5.40 0.25 10.62
CA LEU A 216 -6.38 -0.54 9.87
C LEU A 216 -6.11 -0.49 8.37
N TRP A 217 -5.71 0.68 7.85
CA TRP A 217 -5.23 0.85 6.48
C TRP A 217 -4.33 2.07 6.37
N LEU A 218 -3.67 2.16 5.26
CA LEU A 218 -2.91 3.33 4.84
C LEU A 218 -3.27 3.70 3.39
N GLU A 219 -3.02 4.95 3.05
CA GLU A 219 -3.22 5.50 1.71
C GLU A 219 -1.99 6.30 1.29
N TYR A 220 -1.63 6.19 0.02
CA TYR A 220 -0.57 6.97 -0.61
C TYR A 220 -0.91 7.20 -2.08
N GLU A 221 -0.18 8.10 -2.71
CA GLU A 221 -0.27 8.36 -4.14
C GLU A 221 1.11 8.18 -4.76
N GLU A 222 1.18 7.46 -5.88
CA GLU A 222 2.39 7.23 -6.64
C GLU A 222 2.04 7.37 -8.13
N ASP A 223 2.77 8.21 -8.86
CA ASP A 223 2.54 8.52 -10.28
C ASP A 223 1.09 8.90 -10.61
N GLY A 224 0.44 9.70 -9.75
CA GLY A 224 -0.94 10.14 -9.91
C GLY A 224 -1.98 9.06 -9.61
N THR A 225 -1.57 7.88 -9.20
CA THR A 225 -2.45 6.77 -8.84
C THR A 225 -2.60 6.68 -7.32
N LYS A 226 -3.84 6.62 -6.84
CA LYS A 226 -4.13 6.44 -5.42
C LYS A 226 -4.18 4.98 -5.06
N TYR A 227 -3.41 4.63 -4.04
CA TYR A 227 -3.35 3.30 -3.47
C TYR A 227 -3.87 3.29 -2.04
N ARG A 228 -4.53 2.20 -1.66
CA ARG A 228 -4.94 1.91 -0.28
C ARG A 228 -4.56 0.49 0.08
N ARG A 229 -3.79 0.32 1.15
CA ARG A 229 -3.46 -1.00 1.71
C ARG A 229 -4.20 -1.20 3.03
N THR A 230 -5.02 -2.23 3.11
CA THR A 230 -5.73 -2.62 4.34
C THR A 230 -4.99 -3.75 5.04
N PHE A 231 -5.10 -3.81 6.39
CA PHE A 231 -4.43 -4.82 7.20
C PHE A 231 -5.45 -5.64 8.00
N HIS A 232 -5.24 -6.95 8.03
CA HIS A 232 -6.14 -7.93 8.63
C HIS A 232 -5.37 -9.03 9.35
N ASP A 233 -6.07 -9.89 10.10
CA ASP A 233 -5.53 -11.08 10.74
C ASP A 233 -4.26 -10.78 11.58
N TYR A 234 -4.42 -9.88 12.54
CA TYR A 234 -3.32 -9.49 13.43
C TYR A 234 -2.99 -10.59 14.42
N ARG A 235 -1.73 -10.98 14.47
CA ARG A 235 -1.20 -11.99 15.41
C ARG A 235 -0.04 -11.43 16.19
N VAL A 236 0.14 -11.94 17.40
CA VAL A 236 1.33 -11.64 18.21
C VAL A 236 2.39 -12.69 17.93
N VAL A 237 3.55 -12.24 17.49
CA VAL A 237 4.72 -13.08 17.20
C VAL A 237 5.90 -12.56 18.00
N GLN A 238 6.43 -13.38 18.90
CA GLN A 238 7.57 -13.02 19.77
C GLN A 238 7.40 -11.66 20.46
N GLY A 239 6.17 -11.38 20.93
CA GLY A 239 5.83 -10.12 21.61
C GLY A 239 5.58 -8.92 20.68
N THR A 240 5.60 -9.10 19.36
CA THR A 240 5.29 -8.04 18.40
C THR A 240 4.02 -8.33 17.61
N LEU A 241 3.20 -7.30 17.35
CA LEU A 241 1.97 -7.43 16.59
C LEU A 241 2.27 -7.39 15.08
N VAL A 242 1.78 -8.37 14.34
CA VAL A 242 2.01 -8.54 12.90
C VAL A 242 0.68 -8.75 12.19
N PRO A 243 0.34 -7.97 11.14
CA PRO A 243 -0.77 -8.30 10.27
C PRO A 243 -0.40 -9.48 9.36
N TYR A 244 -1.19 -10.55 9.38
CA TYR A 244 -0.93 -11.75 8.58
C TYR A 244 -1.59 -11.70 7.19
N ARG A 245 -2.45 -10.73 6.96
CA ARG A 245 -3.07 -10.49 5.67
C ARG A 245 -3.11 -9.01 5.37
N SER A 246 -2.73 -8.63 4.16
CA SER A 246 -2.92 -7.28 3.64
C SER A 246 -3.49 -7.31 2.23
N VAL A 247 -4.28 -6.29 1.87
CA VAL A 247 -4.87 -6.15 0.55
C VAL A 247 -4.57 -4.77 0.02
N LEU A 248 -4.01 -4.70 -1.17
CA LEU A 248 -3.71 -3.45 -1.88
C LEU A 248 -4.78 -3.18 -2.94
N TYR A 249 -5.28 -1.97 -2.91
CA TYR A 249 -6.22 -1.44 -3.88
C TYR A 249 -5.59 -0.30 -4.68
N SER A 250 -5.88 -0.25 -5.98
CA SER A 250 -5.63 0.89 -6.85
C SER A 250 -7.00 1.50 -7.19
N GLY A 251 -7.32 2.66 -6.59
CA GLY A 251 -8.70 3.13 -6.52
C GLY A 251 -9.58 2.11 -5.76
N ASP A 252 -10.65 1.65 -6.42
CA ASP A 252 -11.56 0.64 -5.85
C ASP A 252 -11.22 -0.80 -6.27
N ARG A 253 -10.24 -0.99 -7.17
CA ARG A 253 -9.86 -2.32 -7.67
C ARG A 253 -8.80 -2.95 -6.78
N GLN A 254 -9.06 -4.16 -6.28
CA GLN A 254 -8.03 -4.96 -5.63
C GLN A 254 -6.99 -5.37 -6.68
N VAL A 255 -5.71 -5.06 -6.40
CA VAL A 255 -4.58 -5.36 -7.28
C VAL A 255 -3.63 -6.40 -6.70
N GLU A 256 -3.60 -6.51 -5.37
CA GLU A 256 -2.74 -7.47 -4.67
C GLU A 256 -3.37 -7.91 -3.35
N GLU A 257 -3.18 -9.16 -2.99
CA GLU A 257 -3.39 -9.68 -1.64
C GLU A 257 -2.13 -10.41 -1.20
N SER A 258 -1.61 -10.06 -0.02
CA SER A 258 -0.48 -10.73 0.61
C SER A 258 -0.92 -11.45 1.87
N GLN A 259 -0.49 -12.70 2.01
CA GLN A 259 -0.75 -13.55 3.16
C GLN A 259 0.56 -14.05 3.74
N VAL A 260 0.86 -13.65 4.98
CA VAL A 260 1.98 -14.20 5.75
C VAL A 260 1.59 -15.61 6.22
N LEU A 261 2.46 -16.57 5.99
CA LEU A 261 2.30 -17.94 6.49
C LEU A 261 3.09 -18.13 7.78
N THR A 262 4.35 -17.69 7.78
CA THR A 262 5.22 -17.74 8.96
C THR A 262 6.10 -16.49 9.01
N VAL A 263 6.41 -16.07 10.23
CA VAL A 263 7.44 -15.07 10.49
C VAL A 263 8.22 -15.47 11.75
N THR A 264 9.53 -15.32 11.69
CA THR A 264 10.43 -15.59 12.80
C THR A 264 11.45 -14.45 12.88
N TYR A 265 11.59 -13.87 14.04
CA TYR A 265 12.55 -12.81 14.32
C TYR A 265 13.77 -13.35 15.09
N GLY A 266 14.86 -12.57 15.13
CA GLY A 266 16.09 -12.92 15.83
C GLY A 266 16.88 -14.04 15.14
N VAL A 267 16.61 -14.30 13.87
CA VAL A 267 17.31 -15.34 13.10
C VAL A 267 18.75 -14.91 12.85
N LYS A 268 19.72 -15.79 13.13
CA LYS A 268 21.10 -15.53 12.74
C LYS A 268 21.21 -15.44 11.23
N THR A 269 21.62 -14.28 10.72
CA THR A 269 21.67 -13.99 9.29
C THR A 269 23.06 -13.44 8.95
N GLU A 270 23.81 -14.18 8.14
CA GLU A 270 25.13 -13.76 7.65
C GLU A 270 24.97 -12.70 6.54
N ASP A 271 25.90 -11.77 6.46
CA ASP A 271 25.88 -10.71 5.44
C ASP A 271 26.00 -11.22 3.99
N SER A 272 26.58 -12.40 3.81
CA SER A 272 26.64 -13.10 2.51
C SER A 272 25.26 -13.39 1.90
N VAL A 273 24.21 -13.51 2.72
CA VAL A 273 22.83 -13.69 2.25
C VAL A 273 22.38 -12.49 1.39
N PHE A 274 22.91 -11.30 1.68
CA PHE A 274 22.58 -10.06 0.99
C PHE A 274 23.64 -9.67 -0.05
N ALA A 275 24.64 -10.52 -0.31
CA ALA A 275 25.59 -10.30 -1.38
C ALA A 275 24.97 -10.72 -2.72
N ALA A 276 25.14 -9.89 -3.76
CA ALA A 276 25.00 -10.34 -5.13
C ALA A 276 26.17 -11.31 -5.38
N GLN A 277 25.96 -12.62 -5.27
CA GLN A 277 27.01 -13.57 -5.55
C GLN A 277 27.39 -13.42 -7.04
N SER A 278 28.53 -12.83 -7.30
CA SER A 278 29.21 -13.02 -8.56
C SER A 278 29.47 -14.51 -8.68
N ALA A 279 29.10 -15.12 -9.81
CA ALA A 279 29.49 -16.49 -10.09
C ALA A 279 30.98 -16.60 -9.80
N SER A 280 31.34 -17.34 -8.74
CA SER A 280 32.73 -17.69 -8.52
C SER A 280 33.16 -18.46 -9.77
N THR A 281 33.97 -17.85 -10.59
CA THR A 281 34.81 -18.54 -11.57
C THR A 281 35.62 -19.53 -10.76
N GLN A 282 35.10 -20.77 -10.59
CA GLN A 282 35.97 -21.84 -10.19
C GLN A 282 36.96 -22.07 -11.34
N PRO A 283 38.26 -22.09 -11.04
CA PRO A 283 39.31 -22.35 -12.04
C PRO A 283 39.19 -23.77 -12.62
#